data_707d098fc04d6d5851414cba49ca1c0e
#
_entry.id   707d098fc04d6d5851414cba49ca1c0e
#
_cell.length_a   1.000
_cell.length_b   1.000
_cell.length_c   1.000
_cell.angle_alpha   90.00
_cell.angle_beta   90.00
_cell.angle_gamma   90.00
#
_symmetry.space_group_name_H-M   'P 1'
#
loop_
_entity.id
_entity.type
_entity.pdbx_description
1 polymer ?
#
loop_
_entity_poly.entity_id
_entity_poly.type
_entity_poly.pdbx_seq_one_letter_code
_entity_poly.pdbx_strand_id
1 'polypeptide(L)'
;MPITTLAQLSDRLSSLSVGQRTALPYSVYAVLFPPGEPDDGARVAAFGFAREHRCAMENRPRALQVVFTKKIASPPAGQGRPL
;
A
#
# COMPACT_ATOMS: atom_id res chain seq x y z
N MET A 1 7.38 3.68 -13.74
CA MET A 1 7.40 5.01 -13.10
C MET A 1 7.51 4.86 -11.61
N PRO A 2 8.35 5.63 -10.98
CA PRO A 2 8.45 5.57 -9.53
C PRO A 2 7.19 6.10 -8.88
N ILE A 3 6.87 5.56 -7.71
CA ILE A 3 5.72 6.01 -6.95
C ILE A 3 6.19 7.16 -6.06
N THR A 4 5.56 8.31 -6.20
CA THR A 4 5.89 9.47 -5.39
C THR A 4 4.68 10.09 -4.70
N THR A 5 3.48 9.61 -4.99
CA THR A 5 2.26 10.10 -4.36
C THR A 5 1.38 8.95 -3.92
N LEU A 6 0.48 9.25 -2.97
CA LEU A 6 -0.48 8.24 -2.53
C LEU A 6 -1.40 7.81 -3.66
N ALA A 7 -1.74 8.72 -4.56
CA ALA A 7 -2.58 8.37 -5.70
C ALA A 7 -1.89 7.33 -6.58
N GLN A 8 -0.60 7.50 -6.82
CA GLN A 8 0.16 6.55 -7.62
C GLN A 8 0.24 5.19 -6.92
N LEU A 9 0.45 5.20 -5.60
CA LEU A 9 0.48 3.95 -4.86
C LEU A 9 -0.88 3.28 -4.90
N SER A 10 -1.94 4.05 -4.73
CA SER A 10 -3.30 3.51 -4.81
C SER A 10 -3.56 2.84 -6.15
N ASP A 11 -3.19 3.51 -7.23
CA ASP A 11 -3.36 2.94 -8.57
C ASP A 11 -2.57 1.64 -8.72
N ARG A 12 -1.35 1.63 -8.22
CA ARG A 12 -0.50 0.45 -8.32
C ARG A 12 -1.11 -0.72 -7.55
N LEU A 13 -1.53 -0.48 -6.32
CA LEU A 13 -2.09 -1.54 -5.49
C LEU A 13 -3.41 -2.04 -6.06
N SER A 14 -4.21 -1.15 -6.64
CA SER A 14 -5.48 -1.55 -7.24
C SER A 14 -5.27 -2.42 -8.46
N SER A 15 -4.17 -2.24 -9.17
CA SER A 15 -3.91 -3.00 -10.38
C SER A 15 -3.20 -4.33 -10.14
N LEU A 16 -2.78 -4.60 -8.90
CA LEU A 16 -2.10 -5.86 -8.61
C LEU A 16 -3.08 -7.03 -8.64
N SER A 17 -2.60 -8.16 -9.12
CA SER A 17 -3.32 -9.43 -8.99
C SER A 17 -2.95 -10.06 -7.67
N VAL A 18 -3.80 -10.95 -7.18
CA VAL A 18 -3.53 -11.64 -5.93
C VAL A 18 -2.17 -12.33 -6.02
N GLY A 19 -1.36 -12.14 -4.98
CA GLY A 19 -0.02 -12.69 -4.92
C GLY A 19 1.05 -11.78 -5.47
N GLN A 20 0.69 -10.77 -6.25
CA GLN A 20 1.66 -9.79 -6.72
C GLN A 20 1.97 -8.78 -5.63
N ARG A 21 3.12 -8.17 -5.75
CA ARG A 21 3.55 -7.23 -4.71
C ARG A 21 4.25 -6.03 -5.32
N THR A 22 4.29 -4.96 -4.53
CA THR A 22 4.96 -3.72 -4.88
C THR A 22 5.86 -3.35 -3.72
N ALA A 23 7.12 -3.07 -4.01
CA ALA A 23 8.06 -2.64 -2.99
C ALA A 23 8.15 -1.12 -3.01
N LEU A 24 8.17 -0.53 -1.82
CA LEU A 24 8.24 0.91 -1.66
C LEU A 24 9.51 1.22 -0.86
N PRO A 25 10.49 1.92 -1.46
CA PRO A 25 11.69 2.26 -0.71
C PRO A 25 11.37 3.12 0.51
N TYR A 26 12.18 3.00 1.56
CA TYR A 26 11.94 3.77 2.77
C TYR A 26 11.88 5.27 2.50
N SER A 27 12.68 5.76 1.57
CA SER A 27 12.68 7.19 1.25
C SER A 27 11.33 7.64 0.74
N VAL A 28 10.69 6.82 -0.07
CA VAL A 28 9.35 7.13 -0.58
C VAL A 28 8.30 6.89 0.49
N TYR A 29 8.45 5.80 1.24
CA TYR A 29 7.53 5.51 2.33
C TYR A 29 7.46 6.69 3.31
N ALA A 30 8.60 7.27 3.64
CA ALA A 30 8.64 8.38 4.57
C ALA A 30 7.94 9.63 4.03
N VAL A 31 7.92 9.78 2.72
CA VAL A 31 7.22 10.90 2.09
C VAL A 31 5.71 10.67 2.11
N LEU A 32 5.28 9.45 1.79
CA LEU A 32 3.85 9.15 1.70
C LEU A 32 3.20 8.97 3.07
N PHE A 33 3.94 8.44 4.02
CA PHE A 33 3.45 8.21 5.38
C PHE A 33 4.44 8.81 6.36
N PRO A 34 4.47 10.14 6.44
CA PRO A 34 5.46 10.79 7.31
C PRO A 34 5.23 10.44 8.76
N PRO A 35 6.31 10.25 9.52
CA PRO A 35 6.18 9.98 10.94
C PRO A 35 5.57 11.19 11.64
N GLY A 36 4.74 10.91 12.63
CA GLY A 36 4.10 11.97 13.37
C GLY A 36 4.00 11.58 14.82
N GLU A 37 3.22 12.32 15.53
CA GLU A 37 2.98 12.05 16.94
C GLU A 37 1.62 11.41 17.08
N PRO A 38 1.52 10.22 17.61
CA PRO A 38 2.61 9.40 18.15
C PRO A 38 3.41 8.71 17.03
N ASP A 39 4.55 8.17 17.41
CA ASP A 39 5.47 7.56 16.46
C ASP A 39 4.83 6.53 15.56
N ASP A 40 3.83 5.83 16.06
CA ASP A 40 3.21 4.76 15.31
C ASP A 40 2.23 5.25 14.27
N GLY A 41 1.97 6.56 14.21
CA GLY A 41 0.98 7.09 13.30
C GLY A 41 1.20 6.71 11.85
N ALA A 42 2.45 6.78 11.39
CA ALA A 42 2.77 6.45 10.02
C ALA A 42 2.48 4.98 9.73
N ARG A 43 2.83 4.10 10.67
CA ARG A 43 2.59 2.67 10.49
C ARG A 43 1.10 2.36 10.45
N VAL A 44 0.33 2.97 11.34
CA VAL A 44 -1.11 2.75 11.37
C VAL A 44 -1.73 3.23 10.07
N ALA A 45 -1.32 4.40 9.58
CA ALA A 45 -1.85 4.92 8.33
C ALA A 45 -1.50 4.00 7.17
N ALA A 46 -0.27 3.48 7.14
CA ALA A 46 0.15 2.60 6.05
C ALA A 46 -0.60 1.28 6.09
N PHE A 47 -0.80 0.70 7.27
CA PHE A 47 -1.57 -0.53 7.39
C PHE A 47 -3.01 -0.30 6.93
N GLY A 48 -3.62 0.82 7.33
CA GLY A 48 -4.97 1.14 6.90
C GLY A 48 -5.06 1.28 5.39
N PHE A 49 -4.09 1.96 4.80
CA PHE A 49 -4.03 2.13 3.36
C PHE A 49 -3.92 0.77 2.66
N ALA A 50 -3.06 -0.11 3.17
CA ALA A 50 -2.91 -1.44 2.61
C ALA A 50 -4.22 -2.23 2.68
N ARG A 51 -4.89 -2.18 3.82
CA ARG A 51 -6.15 -2.90 4.00
C ARG A 51 -7.22 -2.39 3.05
N GLU A 52 -7.30 -1.09 2.85
CA GLU A 52 -8.27 -0.52 1.92
C GLU A 52 -8.04 -1.02 0.51
N HIS A 53 -6.81 -1.37 0.18
CA HIS A 53 -6.46 -1.88 -1.13
C HIS A 53 -6.29 -3.39 -1.14
N ARG A 54 -6.75 -4.05 -0.08
CA ARG A 54 -6.75 -5.51 0.04
C ARG A 54 -5.35 -6.09 -0.04
N CYS A 55 -4.40 -5.39 0.55
CA CYS A 55 -3.01 -5.81 0.57
C CYS A 55 -2.53 -6.02 1.99
N ALA A 56 -1.51 -6.86 2.13
CA ALA A 56 -0.75 -6.98 3.36
C ALA A 56 0.51 -6.15 3.22
N MET A 57 0.96 -5.56 4.32
CA MET A 57 2.16 -4.76 4.34
C MET A 57 3.22 -5.48 5.14
N GLU A 58 4.43 -5.50 4.61
CA GLU A 58 5.56 -6.13 5.28
C GLU A 58 6.74 -5.19 5.28
N ASN A 59 7.34 -4.98 6.44
CA ASN A 59 8.54 -4.17 6.55
C ASN A 59 9.76 -5.04 6.30
N ARG A 60 10.63 -4.60 5.38
CA ARG A 60 11.85 -5.30 5.06
C ARG A 60 13.05 -4.39 5.34
N PRO A 61 13.48 -4.32 6.60
CA PRO A 61 14.54 -3.38 6.95
C PRO A 61 15.87 -3.68 6.28
N ARG A 62 16.16 -4.93 5.98
CA ARG A 62 17.42 -5.26 5.31
C ARG A 62 17.46 -4.73 3.90
N ALA A 63 16.30 -4.64 3.25
CA ALA A 63 16.21 -4.11 1.90
C ALA A 63 15.84 -2.63 1.91
N LEU A 64 15.63 -2.05 3.10
CA LEU A 64 15.23 -0.65 3.26
C LEU A 64 13.97 -0.35 2.47
N GLN A 65 12.99 -1.23 2.58
CA GLN A 65 11.75 -1.06 1.84
C GLN A 65 10.58 -1.69 2.58
N VAL A 66 9.38 -1.25 2.19
CA VAL A 66 8.12 -1.80 2.67
C VAL A 66 7.46 -2.46 1.47
N VAL A 67 6.96 -3.68 1.64
CA VAL A 67 6.37 -4.44 0.55
C VAL A 67 4.87 -4.60 0.78
N PHE A 68 4.09 -4.29 -0.24
CA PHE A 68 2.65 -4.48 -0.22
C PHE A 68 2.33 -5.67 -1.12
N THR A 69 1.65 -6.67 -0.59
CA THR A 69 1.29 -7.88 -1.34
C THR A 69 -0.22 -7.98 -1.43
N LYS A 70 -0.72 -8.13 -2.64
CA LYS A 70 -2.16 -8.25 -2.86
C LYS A 70 -2.65 -9.57 -2.32
N LYS A 71 -3.62 -9.53 -1.43
CA LYS A 71 -4.17 -10.73 -0.79
C LYS A 71 -5.55 -11.09 -1.30
N ILE A 72 -6.34 -10.09 -1.66
CA ILE A 72 -7.71 -10.29 -2.12
C ILE A 72 -7.88 -9.47 -3.38
N ALA A 73 -8.45 -10.05 -4.43
CA ALA A 73 -8.64 -9.33 -5.68
C ALA A 73 -9.53 -8.11 -5.48
N SER A 74 -9.19 -7.02 -6.17
CA SER A 74 -10.03 -5.85 -6.14
C SER A 74 -11.30 -6.11 -6.95
N PRO A 75 -12.45 -5.60 -6.52
CA PRO A 75 -13.66 -5.80 -7.31
C PRO A 75 -13.55 -5.05 -8.62
N PRO A 76 -14.08 -5.62 -9.70
CA PRO A 76 -14.09 -4.90 -10.96
C PRO A 76 -14.92 -3.64 -10.87
N ALA A 77 -14.53 -2.67 -11.67
CA ALA A 77 -15.28 -1.43 -11.71
C ALA A 77 -16.70 -1.69 -12.14
N GLY A 78 -17.62 -1.00 -11.53
CA GLY A 78 -19.02 -1.13 -11.89
C GLY A 78 -19.68 -2.36 -11.37
N GLN A 79 -18.98 -3.15 -10.57
CA GLN A 79 -19.56 -4.33 -10.09
C GLN A 79 -19.85 -4.21 -8.64
N GLY A 80 -20.49 -5.10 -8.12
CA GLY A 80 -20.73 -5.07 -6.74
C GLY A 80 -21.90 -4.29 -6.34
N ARG A 81 -22.66 -4.12 -7.05
CA ARG A 81 -23.66 -3.59 -6.64
C ARG A 81 -24.50 -4.47 -6.30
N PRO A 82 -24.77 -4.59 -5.41
CA PRO A 82 -25.68 -5.54 -4.97
C PRO A 82 -26.98 -5.25 -5.46
N LEU A 83 -27.37 -5.74 -5.45
CA LEU A 83 -28.50 -5.51 -5.84
C LEU A 83 -29.41 -5.46 -5.17
#